data_55b33ed64e1e39b8d7af1c36241dfd49
#
_entry.id   55b33ed64e1e39b8d7af1c36241dfd49
#
_cell.length_a   1.000
_cell.length_b   1.000
_cell.length_c   1.000
_cell.angle_alpha   90.00
_cell.angle_beta   90.00
_cell.angle_gamma   90.00
#
_symmetry.space_group_name_H-M   'P 1'
#
loop_
_entity.id
_entity.type
_entity.pdbx_description
1 polymer ?
#
loop_
_entity_poly.entity_id
_entity_poly.type
_entity_poly.pdbx_seq_one_letter_code
_entity_poly.pdbx_strand_id
1 'polypeptide(L)'
;MKYITHNRFKKLAACGLSLTMILSLAACGKQGSDDMTKPDGEPKNAQEAAAMYKDLMDQENAILMENQSLWEKVFLSADKGMTMQEDGKNYGDFLLDTIESAKDQFSDEEYALLKKSAQEISEIENKLTELENQYPEILNEETDANGDVQKFPSFEGKDLDGNEVKSDELFSANAVTVVNFWFTTCSPCVGELGDLDALNKELAEKGGALIGVNAFTLDGDETAIADAKDVLAKKGATYQNVYFDSSSPAGAFTANIFAFPTTYVVDRNGNIVGEPIVGAITEKNQAETLQSLIDQAIAADAG
;
A
#
# COMPACT_ATOMS: atom_id res chain seq x y z
N MET A 1 -23.87 -9.15 1.48
CA MET A 1 -22.91 -9.33 2.59
C MET A 1 -21.56 -9.90 2.18
N LYS A 2 -21.35 -10.39 0.95
CA LYS A 2 -20.06 -11.01 0.50
C LYS A 2 -19.04 -10.03 -0.12
N TYR A 3 -19.39 -8.75 -0.29
CA TYR A 3 -18.53 -7.77 -1.00
C TYR A 3 -17.63 -6.90 -0.08
N ILE A 4 -17.94 -6.83 1.22
CA ILE A 4 -17.32 -5.86 2.12
C ILE A 4 -15.94 -6.32 2.59
N THR A 5 -15.75 -7.61 2.85
CA THR A 5 -14.47 -8.16 3.32
C THR A 5 -13.35 -8.16 2.26
N HIS A 6 -13.73 -8.18 0.97
CA HIS A 6 -12.75 -8.19 -0.13
C HIS A 6 -12.04 -6.83 -0.32
N ASN A 7 -12.68 -5.75 0.12
CA ASN A 7 -12.15 -4.39 -0.03
C ASN A 7 -11.12 -4.01 1.04
N ARG A 8 -11.13 -4.67 2.21
CA ARG A 8 -10.24 -4.33 3.33
C ARG A 8 -8.79 -4.70 3.11
N PHE A 9 -8.55 -5.85 2.52
CA PHE A 9 -7.19 -6.29 2.21
C PHE A 9 -6.48 -5.34 1.25
N LYS A 10 -7.26 -4.65 0.42
CA LYS A 10 -6.74 -3.63 -0.50
C LYS A 10 -6.44 -2.30 0.22
N LYS A 11 -7.08 -2.04 1.37
CA LYS A 11 -6.96 -0.75 2.10
C LYS A 11 -5.77 -0.69 3.06
N LEU A 12 -5.27 -1.83 3.54
CA LEU A 12 -4.05 -1.89 4.35
C LEU A 12 -2.81 -1.34 3.64
N ALA A 13 -2.83 -1.32 2.30
CA ALA A 13 -1.73 -0.81 1.48
C ALA A 13 -1.72 0.73 1.33
N ALA A 14 -2.82 1.43 1.62
CA ALA A 14 -2.97 2.85 1.30
C ALA A 14 -2.67 3.83 2.45
N CYS A 15 -2.54 3.34 3.70
CA CYS A 15 -2.23 4.19 4.84
C CYS A 15 -0.73 4.41 5.03
N GLY A 16 -0.08 5.00 4.03
CA GLY A 16 1.29 5.51 4.11
C GLY A 16 1.32 6.84 4.87
N LEU A 17 1.87 6.79 6.08
CA LEU A 17 2.04 7.86 7.04
C LEU A 17 2.51 9.20 6.46
N SER A 18 1.73 10.23 6.68
CA SER A 18 2.23 11.60 6.81
C SER A 18 2.52 11.88 8.29
N LEU A 19 3.73 11.52 8.74
CA LEU A 19 4.22 11.84 10.08
C LEU A 19 4.72 13.29 10.11
N THR A 20 3.84 14.24 10.34
CA THR A 20 4.24 15.61 10.74
C THR A 20 4.63 15.58 12.20
N MET A 21 5.95 15.60 12.47
CA MET A 21 6.50 15.87 13.79
C MET A 21 6.10 17.27 14.25
N ILE A 22 5.15 17.36 15.17
CA ILE A 22 5.01 18.56 16.03
C ILE A 22 5.82 18.29 17.28
N LEU A 23 7.05 18.85 17.33
CA LEU A 23 7.79 18.99 18.58
C LEU A 23 7.10 20.02 19.45
N SER A 24 6.41 19.58 20.50
CA SER A 24 6.09 20.42 21.64
C SER A 24 6.82 19.86 22.88
N LEU A 25 7.87 20.59 23.27
CA LEU A 25 8.56 20.43 24.55
C LEU A 25 7.63 20.80 25.71
N ALA A 26 7.35 19.85 26.60
CA ALA A 26 7.03 20.18 27.98
C ALA A 26 7.36 18.98 28.90
N ALA A 27 8.41 19.18 29.65
CA ALA A 27 8.82 18.77 31.00
C ALA A 27 8.07 17.67 31.80
N CYS A 28 8.91 16.70 32.23
CA CYS A 28 8.97 16.01 33.54
C CYS A 28 7.72 15.34 34.13
N GLY A 29 7.82 14.02 34.27
CA GLY A 29 7.39 13.36 35.51
C GLY A 29 6.72 12.01 35.41
N LYS A 30 7.46 10.95 35.80
CA LYS A 30 6.99 9.67 36.31
C LYS A 30 6.32 8.64 35.39
N GLN A 31 7.07 7.57 35.21
CA GLN A 31 6.70 6.15 35.21
C GLN A 31 5.20 5.85 35.52
N GLY A 32 4.55 5.28 34.49
CA GLY A 32 3.25 4.64 34.55
C GLY A 32 3.04 3.99 33.21
N SER A 33 2.87 2.68 33.19
CA SER A 33 2.32 1.93 32.07
C SER A 33 0.91 2.44 31.82
N ASP A 34 0.72 3.36 30.92
CA ASP A 34 -0.59 3.88 30.56
C ASP A 34 -1.05 3.24 29.25
N ASP A 35 -2.05 2.40 29.43
CA ASP A 35 -3.21 2.13 28.60
C ASP A 35 -3.37 3.20 27.51
N MET A 36 -3.10 2.84 26.26
CA MET A 36 -3.36 3.70 25.12
C MET A 36 -4.87 3.97 25.11
N THR A 37 -5.22 5.21 25.38
CA THR A 37 -6.58 5.71 25.50
C THR A 37 -7.41 5.31 24.29
N LYS A 38 -8.32 4.34 24.49
CA LYS A 38 -9.43 4.05 23.58
C LYS A 38 -10.18 5.36 23.32
N PRO A 39 -10.52 5.69 22.09
CA PRO A 39 -11.56 6.68 21.84
C PRO A 39 -12.86 6.12 22.43
N ASP A 40 -13.23 6.64 23.60
CA ASP A 40 -14.46 6.26 24.29
C ASP A 40 -15.63 6.96 23.57
N GLY A 41 -16.33 6.23 22.71
CA GLY A 41 -17.62 6.64 22.18
C GLY A 41 -17.87 6.15 20.74
N GLU A 42 -19.12 5.82 20.44
CA GLU A 42 -19.57 5.61 19.08
C GLU A 42 -19.48 6.94 18.29
N PRO A 43 -19.03 6.95 17.01
CA PRO A 43 -18.97 8.15 16.21
C PRO A 43 -20.40 8.68 15.96
N LYS A 44 -20.56 9.99 15.96
CA LYS A 44 -21.86 10.65 15.82
C LYS A 44 -22.24 11.01 14.38
N ASN A 45 -21.29 10.93 13.48
CA ASN A 45 -21.42 11.26 12.06
C ASN A 45 -20.31 10.60 11.26
N ALA A 46 -20.42 10.63 9.91
CA ALA A 46 -19.45 10.01 9.00
C ALA A 46 -18.02 10.55 9.16
N GLN A 47 -17.84 11.84 9.46
CA GLN A 47 -16.52 12.43 9.64
C GLN A 47 -15.82 11.90 10.91
N GLU A 48 -16.54 11.77 12.02
CA GLU A 48 -16.01 11.14 13.24
C GLU A 48 -15.75 9.64 13.01
N ALA A 49 -16.60 8.98 12.22
CA ALA A 49 -16.43 7.59 11.82
C ALA A 49 -15.18 7.39 10.94
N ALA A 50 -14.95 8.26 9.97
CA ALA A 50 -13.76 8.23 9.11
C ALA A 50 -12.47 8.44 9.92
N ALA A 51 -12.46 9.40 10.87
CA ALA A 51 -11.33 9.63 11.75
C ALA A 51 -11.04 8.41 12.65
N MET A 52 -12.09 7.78 13.20
CA MET A 52 -11.96 6.56 14.00
C MET A 52 -11.49 5.37 13.15
N TYR A 53 -12.01 5.24 11.95
CA TYR A 53 -11.59 4.22 10.98
C TYR A 53 -10.09 4.33 10.69
N LYS A 54 -9.63 5.55 10.39
CA LYS A 54 -8.20 5.81 10.17
C LYS A 54 -7.34 5.46 11.38
N ASP A 55 -7.74 5.89 12.58
CA ASP A 55 -7.01 5.59 13.83
C ASP A 55 -6.91 4.08 14.08
N LEU A 56 -7.97 3.32 13.83
CA LEU A 56 -7.97 1.86 13.93
C LEU A 56 -7.02 1.21 12.91
N MET A 57 -7.00 1.71 11.68
CA MET A 57 -6.06 1.25 10.64
C MET A 57 -4.60 1.56 11.01
N ASP A 58 -4.33 2.75 11.55
CA ASP A 58 -3.00 3.14 12.03
C ASP A 58 -2.54 2.26 13.20
N GLN A 59 -3.44 1.88 14.12
CA GLN A 59 -3.15 0.95 15.21
C GLN A 59 -2.80 -0.45 14.69
N GLU A 60 -3.56 -0.97 13.73
CA GLU A 60 -3.29 -2.27 13.11
C GLU A 60 -1.92 -2.29 12.43
N ASN A 61 -1.61 -1.26 11.64
CA ASN A 61 -0.31 -1.09 11.02
C ASN A 61 0.83 -1.05 12.04
N ALA A 62 0.65 -0.32 13.16
CA ALA A 62 1.64 -0.26 14.23
C ALA A 62 1.92 -1.65 14.83
N ILE A 63 0.89 -2.46 15.07
CA ILE A 63 1.03 -3.85 15.56
C ILE A 63 1.86 -4.70 14.59
N LEU A 64 1.61 -4.59 13.29
CA LEU A 64 2.35 -5.33 12.26
C LEU A 64 3.80 -4.86 12.14
N MET A 65 4.06 -3.57 12.31
CA MET A 65 5.40 -2.99 12.22
C MET A 65 6.27 -3.26 13.46
N GLU A 66 5.69 -3.35 14.66
CA GLU A 66 6.44 -3.52 15.92
C GLU A 66 7.30 -4.79 15.94
N ASN A 67 6.86 -5.86 15.26
CA ASN A 67 7.55 -7.16 15.22
C ASN A 67 7.68 -7.68 13.79
N GLN A 68 8.06 -6.82 12.86
CA GLN A 68 8.09 -7.09 11.43
C GLN A 68 8.77 -8.42 11.06
N SER A 69 9.92 -8.73 11.65
CA SER A 69 10.64 -9.98 11.37
C SER A 69 9.90 -11.25 11.81
N LEU A 70 9.03 -11.16 12.82
CA LEU A 70 8.17 -12.27 13.24
C LEU A 70 6.98 -12.40 12.29
N TRP A 71 6.38 -11.29 11.88
CA TRP A 71 5.30 -11.28 10.89
C TRP A 71 5.76 -11.80 9.54
N GLU A 72 6.97 -11.50 9.09
CA GLU A 72 7.57 -12.09 7.89
C GLU A 72 7.59 -13.62 7.95
N LYS A 73 7.96 -14.21 9.11
CA LYS A 73 7.89 -15.68 9.29
C LYS A 73 6.46 -16.19 9.21
N VAL A 74 5.48 -15.47 9.79
CA VAL A 74 4.05 -15.84 9.69
C VAL A 74 3.61 -15.86 8.23
N PHE A 75 3.87 -14.80 7.47
CA PHE A 75 3.47 -14.69 6.07
C PHE A 75 4.14 -15.72 5.16
N LEU A 76 5.41 -16.04 5.42
CA LEU A 76 6.12 -17.11 4.70
C LEU A 76 5.57 -18.51 5.01
N SER A 77 4.92 -18.68 6.15
CA SER A 77 4.32 -19.93 6.60
C SER A 77 2.88 -20.11 6.14
N ALA A 78 2.25 -19.05 5.63
CA ALA A 78 0.89 -19.12 5.10
C ALA A 78 0.82 -20.09 3.94
N ASP A 79 -0.06 -21.10 4.05
CA ASP A 79 -0.28 -22.05 2.97
C ASP A 79 -0.99 -21.32 1.80
N LYS A 80 -0.54 -21.57 0.56
CA LYS A 80 -1.14 -21.02 -0.66
C LYS A 80 -2.61 -21.42 -0.86
N GLY A 81 -3.10 -22.39 -0.10
CA GLY A 81 -4.49 -22.82 -0.07
C GLY A 81 -5.35 -22.14 1.00
N MET A 82 -4.75 -21.38 1.93
CA MET A 82 -5.49 -20.62 2.92
C MET A 82 -6.09 -19.38 2.25
N THR A 83 -7.38 -19.39 2.03
CA THR A 83 -8.11 -18.23 1.49
C THR A 83 -9.01 -17.66 2.58
N MET A 84 -8.97 -16.35 2.79
CA MET A 84 -9.84 -15.63 3.73
C MET A 84 -11.32 -15.68 3.35
N GLN A 85 -11.67 -16.28 2.22
CA GLN A 85 -13.00 -16.17 1.61
C GLN A 85 -14.05 -17.17 2.12
N GLU A 86 -13.66 -18.24 2.82
CA GLU A 86 -14.59 -19.36 2.99
C GLU A 86 -15.45 -19.32 4.26
N ASP A 87 -15.05 -18.63 5.34
CA ASP A 87 -15.70 -18.81 6.66
C ASP A 87 -16.20 -17.53 7.35
N GLY A 88 -16.19 -16.36 6.71
CA GLY A 88 -16.61 -15.10 7.35
C GLY A 88 -15.62 -14.60 8.41
N LYS A 89 -14.40 -15.09 8.38
CA LYS A 89 -13.28 -14.67 9.24
C LYS A 89 -12.74 -13.31 8.81
N ASN A 90 -12.30 -12.52 9.76
CA ASN A 90 -11.57 -11.29 9.50
C ASN A 90 -10.06 -11.55 9.35
N TYR A 91 -9.28 -10.50 9.07
CA TYR A 91 -7.84 -10.63 8.86
C TYR A 91 -7.09 -11.12 10.09
N GLY A 92 -7.43 -10.65 11.28
CA GLY A 92 -6.84 -11.13 12.53
C GLY A 92 -7.11 -12.63 12.78
N ASP A 93 -8.31 -13.11 12.42
CA ASP A 93 -8.64 -14.54 12.51
C ASP A 93 -7.80 -15.36 11.52
N PHE A 94 -7.58 -14.86 10.31
CA PHE A 94 -6.67 -15.47 9.34
C PHE A 94 -5.23 -15.55 9.89
N LEU A 95 -4.74 -14.47 10.51
CA LEU A 95 -3.42 -14.45 11.14
C LEU A 95 -3.32 -15.47 12.27
N LEU A 96 -4.35 -15.59 13.11
CA LEU A 96 -4.41 -16.57 14.19
C LEU A 96 -4.31 -18.00 13.67
N ASP A 97 -5.05 -18.34 12.62
CA ASP A 97 -4.99 -19.68 12.00
C ASP A 97 -3.60 -19.96 11.40
N THR A 98 -3.00 -18.95 10.77
CA THR A 98 -1.66 -19.06 10.19
C THR A 98 -0.60 -19.29 11.27
N ILE A 99 -0.65 -18.52 12.38
CA ILE A 99 0.26 -18.66 13.53
C ILE A 99 0.09 -20.03 14.18
N GLU A 100 -1.14 -20.53 14.34
CA GLU A 100 -1.40 -21.83 14.91
C GLU A 100 -0.84 -22.95 14.03
N SER A 101 -1.01 -22.85 12.70
CA SER A 101 -0.49 -23.84 11.75
C SER A 101 1.04 -23.87 11.69
N ALA A 102 1.69 -22.75 11.98
CA ALA A 102 3.15 -22.58 11.95
C ALA A 102 3.79 -22.62 13.34
N LYS A 103 3.07 -23.03 14.39
CA LYS A 103 3.48 -22.96 15.80
C LYS A 103 4.88 -23.52 16.06
N ASP A 104 5.25 -24.61 15.42
CA ASP A 104 6.55 -25.25 15.60
C ASP A 104 7.75 -24.41 15.09
N GLN A 105 7.48 -23.32 14.38
CA GLN A 105 8.50 -22.40 13.86
C GLN A 105 8.83 -21.25 14.82
N PHE A 106 8.08 -21.13 15.92
CA PHE A 106 8.20 -20.06 16.89
C PHE A 106 8.58 -20.61 18.28
N SER A 107 9.32 -19.83 19.05
CA SER A 107 9.46 -20.08 20.48
C SER A 107 8.13 -19.82 21.20
N ASP A 108 7.97 -20.36 22.44
CA ASP A 108 6.75 -20.15 23.23
C ASP A 108 6.46 -18.64 23.47
N GLU A 109 7.50 -17.82 23.61
CA GLU A 109 7.39 -16.38 23.80
C GLU A 109 6.97 -15.67 22.51
N GLU A 110 7.59 -16.00 21.36
CA GLU A 110 7.23 -15.46 20.05
C GLU A 110 5.80 -15.84 19.67
N TYR A 111 5.43 -17.10 19.89
CA TYR A 111 4.08 -17.58 19.63
C TYR A 111 3.02 -16.85 20.48
N ALA A 112 3.29 -16.66 21.79
CA ALA A 112 2.36 -15.95 22.69
C ALA A 112 2.20 -14.48 22.26
N LEU A 113 3.30 -13.82 21.86
CA LEU A 113 3.29 -12.45 21.39
C LEU A 113 2.47 -12.32 20.08
N LEU A 114 2.79 -13.13 19.06
CA LEU A 114 2.08 -13.13 17.77
C LEU A 114 0.59 -13.39 17.95
N LYS A 115 0.23 -14.36 18.80
CA LYS A 115 -1.17 -14.68 19.09
C LYS A 115 -1.92 -13.50 19.70
N LYS A 116 -1.29 -12.81 20.68
CA LYS A 116 -1.87 -11.61 21.29
C LYS A 116 -2.07 -10.51 20.25
N SER A 117 -1.05 -10.22 19.47
CA SER A 117 -1.11 -9.21 18.41
C SER A 117 -2.19 -9.52 17.34
N ALA A 118 -2.30 -10.77 16.92
CA ALA A 118 -3.36 -11.18 15.99
C ALA A 118 -4.77 -11.09 16.59
N GLN A 119 -4.94 -11.31 17.90
CA GLN A 119 -6.20 -11.09 18.59
C GLN A 119 -6.57 -9.59 18.63
N GLU A 120 -5.59 -8.71 18.90
CA GLU A 120 -5.79 -7.26 18.86
C GLU A 120 -6.20 -6.80 17.44
N ILE A 121 -5.56 -7.34 16.40
CA ILE A 121 -5.94 -7.08 15.00
C ILE A 121 -7.37 -7.56 14.73
N SER A 122 -7.76 -8.77 15.20
CA SER A 122 -9.13 -9.26 15.01
C SER A 122 -10.19 -8.36 15.68
N GLU A 123 -9.88 -7.80 16.86
CA GLU A 123 -10.75 -6.82 17.53
C GLU A 123 -10.85 -5.49 16.75
N ILE A 124 -9.75 -5.01 16.19
CA ILE A 124 -9.71 -3.82 15.33
C ILE A 124 -10.56 -4.05 14.09
N GLU A 125 -10.36 -5.15 13.40
CA GLU A 125 -11.09 -5.54 12.19
C GLU A 125 -12.62 -5.65 12.41
N ASN A 126 -13.04 -6.15 13.58
CA ASN A 126 -14.46 -6.17 13.93
C ASN A 126 -15.03 -4.76 14.06
N LYS A 127 -14.29 -3.82 14.68
CA LYS A 127 -14.71 -2.43 14.79
C LYS A 127 -14.73 -1.72 13.43
N LEU A 128 -13.73 -1.97 12.58
CA LEU A 128 -13.71 -1.47 11.21
C LEU A 128 -14.96 -1.95 10.45
N THR A 129 -15.34 -3.25 10.60
CA THR A 129 -16.56 -3.79 10.01
C THR A 129 -17.81 -3.08 10.50
N GLU A 130 -17.87 -2.80 11.79
CA GLU A 130 -19.01 -2.11 12.38
C GLU A 130 -19.15 -0.69 11.84
N LEU A 131 -18.04 0.06 11.75
CA LEU A 131 -18.01 1.39 11.16
C LEU A 131 -18.43 1.39 9.69
N GLU A 132 -17.92 0.45 8.88
CA GLU A 132 -18.30 0.32 7.46
C GLU A 132 -19.78 0.00 7.26
N ASN A 133 -20.36 -0.81 8.15
CA ASN A 133 -21.79 -1.13 8.07
C ASN A 133 -22.67 0.04 8.51
N GLN A 134 -22.21 0.82 9.49
CA GLN A 134 -22.96 1.95 10.05
C GLN A 134 -22.83 3.22 9.20
N TYR A 135 -21.65 3.41 8.60
CA TYR A 135 -21.29 4.57 7.79
C TYR A 135 -20.68 4.13 6.45
N PRO A 136 -21.47 3.54 5.53
CA PRO A 136 -20.94 3.02 4.27
C PRO A 136 -20.28 4.08 3.39
N GLU A 137 -20.61 5.35 3.60
CA GLU A 137 -20.00 6.50 2.92
C GLU A 137 -18.49 6.65 3.21
N ILE A 138 -18.00 6.22 4.37
CA ILE A 138 -16.56 6.28 4.68
C ILE A 138 -15.71 5.39 3.77
N LEU A 139 -16.33 4.43 3.10
CA LEU A 139 -15.69 3.57 2.12
C LEU A 139 -15.56 4.22 0.73
N ASN A 140 -16.37 5.26 0.49
CA ASN A 140 -16.42 5.97 -0.79
C ASN A 140 -15.54 7.23 -0.80
N GLU A 141 -14.93 7.58 0.35
CA GLU A 141 -14.06 8.73 0.44
C GLU A 141 -12.64 8.34 -0.03
N GLU A 142 -12.30 8.75 -1.24
CA GLU A 142 -10.93 8.84 -1.77
C GLU A 142 -10.14 9.97 -1.07
N THR A 143 -10.58 10.36 0.13
CA THR A 143 -10.05 11.52 0.85
C THR A 143 -9.40 11.05 2.15
N ASP A 144 -8.31 11.70 2.54
CA ASP A 144 -7.74 11.54 3.87
C ASP A 144 -8.74 12.00 4.96
N ALA A 145 -8.42 11.78 6.24
CA ALA A 145 -9.26 12.13 7.39
C ALA A 145 -9.64 13.63 7.47
N ASN A 146 -9.08 14.48 6.59
CA ASN A 146 -9.38 15.91 6.48
C ASN A 146 -10.28 16.24 5.27
N GLY A 147 -10.71 15.24 4.49
CA GLY A 147 -11.46 15.46 3.26
C GLY A 147 -10.58 15.87 2.07
N ASP A 148 -9.27 15.76 2.19
CA ASP A 148 -8.33 16.04 1.11
C ASP A 148 -8.05 14.77 0.28
N VAL A 149 -7.96 14.94 -1.02
CA VAL A 149 -7.61 13.85 -1.96
C VAL A 149 -6.19 13.37 -1.66
N GLN A 150 -6.00 12.06 -1.51
CA GLN A 150 -4.69 11.49 -1.21
C GLN A 150 -3.70 11.80 -2.34
N LYS A 151 -2.62 12.51 -2.01
CA LYS A 151 -1.55 12.82 -2.94
C LYS A 151 -0.50 11.71 -3.00
N PHE A 152 -0.09 11.37 -4.20
CA PHE A 152 1.15 10.62 -4.35
C PHE A 152 2.32 11.50 -3.87
N PRO A 153 3.27 10.98 -3.05
CA PRO A 153 4.37 11.80 -2.53
C PRO A 153 5.21 12.38 -3.65
N SER A 154 5.47 13.70 -3.57
CA SER A 154 6.34 14.35 -4.54
C SER A 154 7.78 13.84 -4.44
N PHE A 155 8.47 13.75 -5.57
CA PHE A 155 9.88 13.39 -5.65
C PHE A 155 10.62 14.21 -6.71
N GLU A 156 11.89 14.42 -6.43
CA GLU A 156 12.91 14.75 -7.42
C GLU A 156 13.89 13.58 -7.47
N GLY A 157 14.08 13.01 -8.63
CA GLY A 157 14.86 11.79 -8.80
C GLY A 157 15.49 11.72 -10.18
N LYS A 158 15.89 10.53 -10.58
CA LYS A 158 16.44 10.25 -11.90
C LYS A 158 15.82 8.98 -12.47
N ASP A 159 15.85 8.89 -13.80
CA ASP A 159 15.64 7.62 -14.45
C ASP A 159 16.90 6.74 -14.38
N LEU A 160 16.79 5.48 -14.81
CA LEU A 160 17.93 4.56 -14.75
C LEU A 160 19.08 4.98 -15.69
N ASP A 161 18.88 5.91 -16.61
CA ASP A 161 19.91 6.48 -17.50
C ASP A 161 20.54 7.77 -16.93
N GLY A 162 20.05 8.22 -15.77
CA GLY A 162 20.59 9.35 -15.02
C GLY A 162 19.94 10.70 -15.40
N ASN A 163 18.90 10.72 -16.21
CA ASN A 163 18.14 11.93 -16.52
C ASN A 163 17.26 12.33 -15.34
N GLU A 164 17.19 13.64 -15.05
CA GLU A 164 16.35 14.17 -13.97
C GLU A 164 14.87 13.93 -14.26
N VAL A 165 14.13 13.52 -13.22
CA VAL A 165 12.69 13.31 -13.23
C VAL A 165 12.07 13.96 -12.01
N LYS A 166 11.06 14.80 -12.22
CA LYS A 166 10.29 15.42 -11.14
C LYS A 166 8.83 14.98 -11.23
N SER A 167 8.30 14.57 -10.11
CA SER A 167 6.91 14.08 -10.03
C SER A 167 5.89 15.08 -10.54
N ASP A 168 6.05 16.37 -10.17
CA ASP A 168 5.10 17.42 -10.54
C ASP A 168 5.06 17.65 -12.07
N GLU A 169 6.23 17.62 -12.73
CA GLU A 169 6.35 17.71 -14.18
C GLU A 169 5.79 16.45 -14.87
N LEU A 170 6.08 15.27 -14.30
CA LEU A 170 5.62 13.99 -14.80
C LEU A 170 4.09 13.88 -14.75
N PHE A 171 3.48 14.14 -13.59
CA PHE A 171 2.04 14.02 -13.43
C PHE A 171 1.30 15.10 -14.24
N SER A 172 1.72 16.36 -14.17
CA SER A 172 1.06 17.44 -14.91
C SER A 172 1.13 17.27 -16.43
N ALA A 173 2.11 16.56 -16.95
CA ALA A 173 2.23 16.27 -18.39
C ALA A 173 1.26 15.19 -18.88
N ASN A 174 0.70 14.37 -17.98
CA ASN A 174 -0.10 13.20 -18.33
C ASN A 174 -1.51 13.28 -17.72
N ALA A 175 -2.52 12.87 -18.45
CA ALA A 175 -3.89 12.73 -17.94
C ALA A 175 -3.98 11.69 -16.84
N VAL A 176 -3.16 10.65 -16.94
CA VAL A 176 -3.02 9.58 -15.97
C VAL A 176 -1.59 9.07 -15.97
N THR A 177 -1.04 8.77 -14.78
CA THR A 177 0.24 8.10 -14.63
C THR A 177 0.05 6.83 -13.79
N VAL A 178 0.42 5.69 -14.35
CA VAL A 178 0.48 4.43 -13.60
C VAL A 178 1.87 4.29 -12.99
N VAL A 179 1.94 4.04 -11.66
CA VAL A 179 3.20 3.88 -10.92
C VAL A 179 3.26 2.45 -10.39
N ASN A 180 4.19 1.65 -10.93
CA ASN A 180 4.38 0.25 -10.53
C ASN A 180 5.62 0.10 -9.67
N PHE A 181 5.45 -0.47 -8.48
CA PHE A 181 6.55 -0.80 -7.55
C PHE A 181 6.94 -2.27 -7.72
N TRP A 182 8.24 -2.51 -7.91
CA TRP A 182 8.79 -3.82 -8.19
C TRP A 182 10.21 -4.00 -7.65
N PHE A 183 10.78 -5.20 -7.77
CA PHE A 183 12.22 -5.43 -7.58
C PHE A 183 12.70 -6.63 -8.41
N THR A 184 14.01 -6.70 -8.68
CA THR A 184 14.64 -7.60 -9.66
C THR A 184 14.48 -9.08 -9.38
N THR A 185 14.37 -9.48 -8.12
CA THR A 185 14.22 -10.89 -7.71
C THR A 185 12.75 -11.29 -7.43
N CYS A 186 11.82 -10.37 -7.59
CA CYS A 186 10.38 -10.63 -7.44
C CYS A 186 9.84 -11.32 -8.69
N SER A 187 9.61 -12.62 -8.63
CA SER A 187 9.15 -13.42 -9.79
C SER A 187 7.85 -12.92 -10.42
N PRO A 188 6.76 -12.62 -9.67
CA PRO A 188 5.54 -12.08 -10.26
C PRO A 188 5.75 -10.69 -10.87
N CYS A 189 6.59 -9.83 -10.23
CA CYS A 189 6.89 -8.50 -10.78
C CYS A 189 7.60 -8.61 -12.14
N VAL A 190 8.64 -9.43 -12.21
CA VAL A 190 9.40 -9.67 -13.46
C VAL A 190 8.52 -10.35 -14.52
N GLY A 191 7.52 -11.10 -14.08
CA GLY A 191 6.55 -11.76 -14.97
C GLY A 191 5.70 -10.77 -15.76
N GLU A 192 5.30 -9.65 -15.16
CA GLU A 192 4.37 -8.67 -15.75
C GLU A 192 5.03 -7.52 -16.54
N LEU A 193 6.39 -7.38 -16.51
CA LEU A 193 7.09 -6.24 -17.12
C LEU A 193 6.75 -6.03 -18.61
N GLY A 194 6.55 -7.11 -19.36
CA GLY A 194 6.15 -7.03 -20.77
C GLY A 194 4.72 -6.51 -20.95
N ASP A 195 3.81 -6.89 -20.08
CA ASP A 195 2.41 -6.43 -20.08
C ASP A 195 2.33 -4.96 -19.65
N LEU A 196 3.14 -4.55 -18.68
CA LEU A 196 3.29 -3.14 -18.29
C LEU A 196 3.83 -2.28 -19.44
N ASP A 197 4.78 -2.79 -20.24
CA ASP A 197 5.29 -2.09 -21.41
C ASP A 197 4.22 -1.93 -22.50
N ALA A 198 3.39 -2.96 -22.70
CA ALA A 198 2.24 -2.86 -23.60
C ALA A 198 1.23 -1.83 -23.11
N LEU A 199 0.91 -1.84 -21.81
CA LEU A 199 0.02 -0.86 -21.18
C LEU A 199 0.58 0.57 -21.32
N ASN A 200 1.89 0.77 -21.12
CA ASN A 200 2.51 2.09 -21.29
C ASN A 200 2.30 2.64 -22.72
N LYS A 201 2.39 1.79 -23.73
CA LYS A 201 2.13 2.19 -25.13
C LYS A 201 0.67 2.58 -25.35
N GLU A 202 -0.26 1.83 -24.78
CA GLU A 202 -1.69 2.16 -24.83
C GLU A 202 -2.01 3.48 -24.09
N LEU A 203 -1.38 3.70 -22.92
CA LEU A 203 -1.53 4.94 -22.16
C LEU A 203 -1.01 6.15 -22.93
N ALA A 204 0.13 6.02 -23.61
CA ALA A 204 0.70 7.10 -24.42
C ALA A 204 -0.26 7.57 -25.54
N GLU A 205 -1.03 6.66 -26.14
CA GLU A 205 -2.06 7.00 -27.13
C GLU A 205 -3.23 7.81 -26.52
N LYS A 206 -3.45 7.67 -25.20
CA LYS A 206 -4.50 8.34 -24.42
C LYS A 206 -4.00 9.56 -23.64
N GLY A 207 -2.73 9.97 -23.84
CA GLY A 207 -2.12 11.09 -23.11
C GLY A 207 -1.71 10.74 -21.68
N GLY A 208 -1.47 9.47 -21.38
CA GLY A 208 -0.98 8.97 -20.11
C GLY A 208 0.42 8.36 -20.20
N ALA A 209 0.95 7.94 -19.07
CA ALA A 209 2.25 7.28 -18.95
C ALA A 209 2.24 6.18 -17.88
N LEU A 210 3.27 5.31 -17.93
CA LEU A 210 3.58 4.36 -16.90
C LEU A 210 5.04 4.52 -16.49
N ILE A 211 5.30 4.52 -15.18
CA ILE A 211 6.64 4.47 -14.63
C ILE A 211 6.81 3.27 -13.68
N GLY A 212 8.03 2.75 -13.61
CA GLY A 212 8.44 1.77 -12.62
C GLY A 212 9.27 2.42 -11.52
N VAL A 213 9.12 1.94 -10.29
CA VAL A 213 10.00 2.22 -9.15
C VAL A 213 10.54 0.89 -8.66
N ASN A 214 11.82 0.63 -8.90
CA ASN A 214 12.46 -0.56 -8.34
C ASN A 214 12.95 -0.25 -6.93
N ALA A 215 12.43 -0.97 -5.93
CA ALA A 215 12.74 -0.73 -4.52
C ALA A 215 14.24 -0.87 -4.17
N PHE A 216 15.01 -1.61 -4.99
CA PHE A 216 16.45 -1.78 -4.77
C PHE A 216 17.31 -0.68 -5.41
N THR A 217 16.76 0.12 -6.33
CA THR A 217 17.51 1.20 -6.99
C THR A 217 17.47 2.53 -6.26
N LEU A 218 16.78 2.61 -5.12
CA LEU A 218 16.75 3.83 -4.30
C LEU A 218 18.19 4.26 -3.96
N ASP A 219 18.37 5.55 -3.75
CA ASP A 219 19.67 6.19 -3.52
C ASP A 219 20.68 6.08 -4.69
N GLY A 220 20.24 5.49 -5.81
CA GLY A 220 21.08 5.36 -7.00
C GLY A 220 22.12 4.25 -6.89
N ASP A 221 21.81 3.13 -6.22
CA ASP A 221 22.70 1.97 -6.17
C ASP A 221 23.01 1.48 -7.59
N GLU A 222 24.28 1.66 -8.01
CA GLU A 222 24.72 1.38 -9.38
C GLU A 222 24.59 -0.10 -9.75
N THR A 223 24.76 -1.01 -8.78
CA THR A 223 24.63 -2.45 -9.01
C THR A 223 23.17 -2.81 -9.22
N ALA A 224 22.28 -2.33 -8.36
CA ALA A 224 20.85 -2.57 -8.49
C ALA A 224 20.27 -1.93 -9.77
N ILE A 225 20.78 -0.76 -10.17
CA ILE A 225 20.40 -0.11 -11.45
C ILE A 225 20.84 -0.98 -12.64
N ALA A 226 22.06 -1.51 -12.63
CA ALA A 226 22.55 -2.39 -13.70
C ALA A 226 21.71 -3.66 -13.80
N ASP A 227 21.38 -4.30 -12.66
CA ASP A 227 20.55 -5.49 -12.58
C ASP A 227 19.12 -5.19 -13.08
N ALA A 228 18.54 -4.06 -12.68
CA ALA A 228 17.21 -3.64 -13.12
C ALA A 228 17.17 -3.44 -14.65
N LYS A 229 18.16 -2.75 -15.22
CA LYS A 229 18.30 -2.56 -16.69
C LYS A 229 18.40 -3.89 -17.42
N ASP A 230 19.18 -4.83 -16.92
CA ASP A 230 19.35 -6.15 -17.52
C ASP A 230 18.03 -6.94 -17.52
N VAL A 231 17.28 -6.91 -16.42
CA VAL A 231 15.97 -7.56 -16.32
C VAL A 231 14.96 -6.90 -17.26
N LEU A 232 14.86 -5.57 -17.30
CA LEU A 232 13.97 -4.83 -18.20
C LEU A 232 14.29 -5.15 -19.66
N ALA A 233 15.56 -5.13 -20.05
CA ALA A 233 15.99 -5.46 -21.40
C ALA A 233 15.63 -6.90 -21.80
N LYS A 234 15.84 -7.89 -20.93
CA LYS A 234 15.46 -9.28 -21.13
C LYS A 234 13.95 -9.48 -21.31
N LYS A 235 13.15 -8.63 -20.69
CA LYS A 235 11.69 -8.65 -20.78
C LYS A 235 11.14 -7.78 -21.90
N GLY A 236 11.99 -7.02 -22.59
CA GLY A 236 11.59 -6.10 -23.66
C GLY A 236 10.83 -4.89 -23.15
N ALA A 237 10.94 -4.59 -21.86
CA ALA A 237 10.28 -3.44 -21.22
C ALA A 237 11.11 -2.17 -21.45
N THR A 238 10.47 -1.14 -21.98
CA THR A 238 11.12 0.13 -22.38
C THR A 238 10.53 1.35 -21.67
N TYR A 239 9.50 1.18 -20.87
CA TYR A 239 8.91 2.27 -20.09
C TYR A 239 9.88 2.79 -19.02
N GLN A 240 9.71 4.07 -18.67
CA GLN A 240 10.61 4.76 -17.76
C GLN A 240 10.58 4.12 -16.37
N ASN A 241 11.75 3.85 -15.82
CA ASN A 241 11.92 3.48 -14.43
C ASN A 241 12.70 4.57 -13.70
N VAL A 242 12.26 4.95 -12.50
CA VAL A 242 12.80 6.07 -11.73
C VAL A 242 13.30 5.61 -10.37
N TYR A 243 14.27 6.34 -9.84
CA TYR A 243 14.73 6.21 -8.47
C TYR A 243 14.93 7.59 -7.83
N PHE A 244 14.87 7.64 -6.52
CA PHE A 244 14.99 8.84 -5.70
C PHE A 244 15.61 8.48 -4.36
N ASP A 245 15.88 9.50 -3.54
CA ASP A 245 16.46 9.35 -2.20
C ASP A 245 15.50 8.58 -1.28
N SER A 246 16.01 7.55 -0.60
CA SER A 246 15.22 6.71 0.33
C SER A 246 14.70 7.49 1.54
N SER A 247 15.36 8.58 1.92
CA SER A 247 14.93 9.47 3.00
C SER A 247 13.90 10.52 2.56
N SER A 248 13.60 10.62 1.26
CA SER A 248 12.56 11.49 0.73
C SER A 248 11.14 11.01 1.12
N PRO A 249 10.10 11.86 1.01
CA PRO A 249 8.72 11.40 1.21
C PRO A 249 8.34 10.22 0.32
N ALA A 250 8.77 10.20 -0.95
CA ALA A 250 8.53 9.09 -1.85
C ALA A 250 9.36 7.85 -1.51
N GLY A 251 10.59 8.03 -0.98
CA GLY A 251 11.41 6.93 -0.46
C GLY A 251 10.77 6.27 0.75
N ALA A 252 10.30 7.05 1.71
CA ALA A 252 9.54 6.56 2.86
C ALA A 252 8.24 5.86 2.43
N PHE A 253 7.54 6.38 1.43
CA PHE A 253 6.36 5.74 0.84
C PHE A 253 6.72 4.37 0.22
N THR A 254 7.83 4.31 -0.53
CA THR A 254 8.32 3.06 -1.13
C THR A 254 8.70 2.02 -0.07
N ALA A 255 9.30 2.45 1.03
CA ALA A 255 9.67 1.57 2.15
C ALA A 255 8.44 0.97 2.86
N ASN A 256 7.28 1.61 2.77
CA ASN A 256 6.01 1.13 3.32
C ASN A 256 5.24 0.22 2.34
N ILE A 257 5.76 -0.06 1.14
CA ILE A 257 5.19 -1.07 0.24
C ILE A 257 5.59 -2.46 0.76
N PHE A 258 4.67 -3.15 1.39
CA PHE A 258 4.93 -4.45 2.03
C PHE A 258 4.71 -5.66 1.10
N ALA A 259 4.02 -5.47 -0.03
CA ALA A 259 3.77 -6.52 -1.01
C ALA A 259 4.14 -6.05 -2.42
N PHE A 260 4.71 -6.95 -3.22
CA PHE A 260 5.13 -6.66 -4.59
C PHE A 260 4.62 -7.71 -5.58
N PRO A 261 4.23 -7.29 -6.79
CA PRO A 261 4.16 -5.90 -7.24
C PRO A 261 2.99 -5.14 -6.61
N THR A 262 3.11 -3.82 -6.49
CA THR A 262 2.00 -2.93 -6.14
C THR A 262 1.94 -1.80 -7.17
N THR A 263 0.73 -1.49 -7.65
CA THR A 263 0.50 -0.50 -8.69
C THR A 263 -0.48 0.57 -8.23
N TYR A 264 -0.11 1.84 -8.42
CA TYR A 264 -0.95 3.01 -8.16
C TYR A 264 -1.36 3.67 -9.48
N VAL A 265 -2.55 4.27 -9.49
CA VAL A 265 -3.00 5.16 -10.56
C VAL A 265 -3.00 6.59 -10.00
N VAL A 266 -2.40 7.52 -10.72
CA VAL A 266 -2.23 8.92 -10.29
C VAL A 266 -2.78 9.84 -11.38
N ASP A 267 -3.60 10.83 -11.00
CA ASP A 267 -4.15 11.82 -11.92
C ASP A 267 -3.13 12.93 -12.25
N ARG A 268 -3.51 13.84 -13.16
CA ARG A 268 -2.70 15.02 -13.56
C ARG A 268 -2.31 15.92 -12.41
N ASN A 269 -3.11 15.96 -11.35
CA ASN A 269 -2.87 16.79 -10.19
C ASN A 269 -2.00 16.10 -9.13
N GLY A 270 -1.52 14.87 -9.40
CA GLY A 270 -0.76 14.05 -8.47
C GLY A 270 -1.63 13.37 -7.40
N ASN A 271 -2.94 13.29 -7.61
CA ASN A 271 -3.82 12.58 -6.70
C ASN A 271 -3.82 11.09 -7.01
N ILE A 272 -3.79 10.25 -6.00
CA ILE A 272 -4.00 8.82 -6.13
C ILE A 272 -5.47 8.57 -6.45
N VAL A 273 -5.74 7.79 -7.48
CA VAL A 273 -7.10 7.44 -7.93
C VAL A 273 -7.41 6.02 -7.48
N GLY A 274 -8.36 5.90 -6.57
CA GLY A 274 -8.76 4.63 -5.97
C GLY A 274 -7.66 3.96 -5.15
N GLU A 275 -7.86 2.68 -4.86
CA GLU A 275 -6.97 1.89 -4.02
C GLU A 275 -5.79 1.32 -4.83
N PRO A 276 -4.62 1.10 -4.21
CA PRO A 276 -3.51 0.42 -4.87
C PRO A 276 -3.86 -1.00 -5.26
N ILE A 277 -3.34 -1.43 -6.41
CA ILE A 277 -3.51 -2.80 -6.89
C ILE A 277 -2.33 -3.61 -6.37
N VAL A 278 -2.60 -4.52 -5.43
CA VAL A 278 -1.62 -5.43 -4.86
C VAL A 278 -1.66 -6.75 -5.62
N GLY A 279 -0.50 -7.17 -6.14
CA GLY A 279 -0.35 -8.34 -6.99
C GLY A 279 -0.22 -7.99 -8.48
N ALA A 280 0.17 -8.99 -9.28
CA ALA A 280 0.46 -8.80 -10.69
C ALA A 280 -0.77 -8.37 -11.49
N ILE A 281 -0.61 -7.39 -12.37
CA ILE A 281 -1.68 -6.90 -13.27
C ILE A 281 -2.08 -7.91 -14.34
N THR A 282 -1.35 -9.01 -14.49
CA THR A 282 -1.69 -10.13 -15.37
C THR A 282 -2.86 -10.96 -14.83
N GLU A 283 -3.17 -10.85 -13.55
CA GLU A 283 -4.35 -11.46 -12.95
C GLU A 283 -5.62 -10.69 -13.40
N LYS A 284 -6.64 -11.42 -13.82
CA LYS A 284 -7.84 -10.83 -14.44
C LYS A 284 -8.50 -9.75 -13.59
N ASN A 285 -8.65 -9.98 -12.29
CA ASN A 285 -9.31 -9.02 -11.39
C ASN A 285 -8.48 -7.75 -11.24
N GLN A 286 -7.14 -7.87 -11.14
CA GLN A 286 -6.21 -6.76 -11.07
C GLN A 286 -6.22 -5.94 -12.37
N ALA A 287 -6.21 -6.61 -13.52
CA ALA A 287 -6.29 -5.96 -14.82
C ALA A 287 -7.59 -5.15 -14.99
N GLU A 288 -8.74 -5.75 -14.64
CA GLU A 288 -10.04 -5.09 -14.70
C GLU A 288 -10.11 -3.86 -13.76
N THR A 289 -9.57 -4.00 -12.54
CA THR A 289 -9.49 -2.90 -11.57
C THR A 289 -8.59 -1.78 -12.09
N LEU A 290 -7.40 -2.11 -12.58
CA LEU A 290 -6.45 -1.13 -13.13
C LEU A 290 -7.08 -0.35 -14.29
N GLN A 291 -7.72 -1.04 -15.23
CA GLN A 291 -8.39 -0.38 -16.35
C GLN A 291 -9.49 0.56 -15.88
N SER A 292 -10.28 0.15 -14.89
CA SER A 292 -11.35 0.99 -14.33
C SER A 292 -10.80 2.28 -13.69
N LEU A 293 -9.68 2.20 -12.94
CA LEU A 293 -9.04 3.37 -12.34
C LEU A 293 -8.42 4.30 -13.38
N ILE A 294 -7.80 3.73 -14.42
CA ILE A 294 -7.26 4.51 -15.56
C ILE A 294 -8.40 5.27 -16.26
N ASP A 295 -9.51 4.61 -16.55
CA ASP A 295 -10.66 5.22 -17.22
C ASP A 295 -11.27 6.33 -16.35
N GLN A 296 -11.31 6.15 -15.02
CA GLN A 296 -11.76 7.16 -14.06
C GLN A 296 -10.85 8.40 -14.07
N ALA A 297 -9.52 8.21 -14.03
CA ALA A 297 -8.54 9.31 -14.08
C ALA A 297 -8.67 10.12 -15.39
N ILE A 298 -8.73 9.44 -16.53
CA ILE A 298 -8.88 10.08 -17.85
C ILE A 298 -10.21 10.83 -17.95
N ALA A 299 -11.31 10.25 -17.46
CA ALA A 299 -12.61 10.90 -17.50
C ALA A 299 -12.64 12.17 -16.64
N ALA A 300 -11.96 12.17 -15.49
CA ALA A 300 -11.82 13.36 -14.62
C ALA A 300 -10.95 14.45 -15.24
N ASP A 301 -9.95 14.11 -16.05
CA ASP A 301 -9.07 15.07 -16.75
C ASP A 301 -9.79 15.77 -17.92
N ALA A 302 -10.78 15.12 -18.53
CA ALA A 302 -11.54 15.64 -19.69
C ALA A 302 -12.67 16.62 -19.30
N GLY A 303 -13.00 16.79 -18.06
CA GLY A 303 -14.08 17.66 -17.52
C GLY A 303 -13.56 18.97 -17.03
#